data_62b084b4cc2a22d31a7e56f60d41406a
#
_entry.id   62b084b4cc2a22d31a7e56f60d41406a
#
_cell.length_a   1.000
_cell.length_b   1.000
_cell.length_c   1.000
_cell.angle_alpha   90.00
_cell.angle_beta   90.00
_cell.angle_gamma   90.00
#
_symmetry.space_group_name_H-M   'P 1'
#
loop_
_entity.id
_entity.type
_entity.pdbx_description
1 polymer ?
#
loop_
_entity_poly.entity_id
_entity_poly.type
_entity_poly.pdbx_seq_one_letter_code
_entity_poly.pdbx_strand_id
1 'polypeptide(L)'
;GKYAGMDRYECRKALVDDLKKEGLLVKVVPHSHNVGVHDRCHTTVEPMIKQQWFVKMDEMIKPAVEGVKNGDIKLLPKRMDKTYFNWTDNIRDWCISRQLWWGHRIPAWYCDDCGEMVVSIENPGKCPKCGCTHMTQDPDTLDTWFSSALWPFSTLGWPEKTEDLDYFYPNDVLVTGYDIIFFWVIRMIFSGYEQMGKAPFHTVLFHGLVRDSQGRKMSKSLGNGIDPLEVIDKYGADALRLTLITGNAPGNDMRFYWERVEASRNFANKVWNASRFIMMNLDGFELHTPSKDELHAADKWILSKVNTLAKDATENMDKFELGIAVQKVYDFIWDEFCDWYIEIAKVRTYKKDEDPVSANAALWTLKTVLP
;
A
#
# COMPACT_ATOMS: atom_id res chain seq x y z
N GLY A 1 5.35 39.10 30.47
CA GLY A 1 5.27 40.57 30.28
C GLY A 1 3.84 41.02 30.04
N LYS A 2 3.62 42.31 29.73
CA LYS A 2 2.28 42.90 29.62
C LYS A 2 1.34 42.28 28.59
N TYR A 3 1.88 41.49 27.66
CA TYR A 3 1.11 40.79 26.63
C TYR A 3 0.80 39.33 26.99
N ALA A 4 1.28 38.83 28.14
CA ALA A 4 1.04 37.46 28.54
C ALA A 4 -0.45 37.19 28.80
N GLY A 5 -0.98 36.13 28.23
CA GLY A 5 -2.40 35.76 28.34
C GLY A 5 -3.35 36.42 27.39
N MET A 6 -2.88 37.36 26.54
CA MET A 6 -3.70 37.97 25.49
C MET A 6 -3.90 36.98 24.32
N ASP A 7 -5.07 37.09 23.66
CA ASP A 7 -5.25 36.48 22.33
C ASP A 7 -4.18 37.01 21.36
N ARG A 8 -3.64 36.16 20.50
CA ARG A 8 -2.53 36.54 19.61
C ARG A 8 -2.85 37.68 18.65
N TYR A 9 -4.07 37.76 18.18
CA TYR A 9 -4.48 38.83 17.26
C TYR A 9 -4.65 40.17 18.00
N GLU A 10 -5.19 40.10 19.21
CA GLU A 10 -5.28 41.26 20.11
C GLU A 10 -3.88 41.73 20.55
N CYS A 11 -3.01 40.78 20.87
CA CYS A 11 -1.61 41.04 21.20
C CYS A 11 -0.88 41.80 20.06
N ARG A 12 -1.05 41.35 18.82
CA ARG A 12 -0.43 42.01 17.65
C ARG A 12 -0.87 43.49 17.52
N LYS A 13 -2.16 43.75 17.70
CA LYS A 13 -2.69 45.13 17.67
C LYS A 13 -2.10 45.95 18.80
N ALA A 14 -2.16 45.45 20.04
CA ALA A 14 -1.62 46.15 21.21
C ALA A 14 -0.12 46.42 21.08
N LEU A 15 0.66 45.50 20.56
CA LEU A 15 2.10 45.64 20.32
C LEU A 15 2.38 46.78 19.30
N VAL A 16 1.65 46.80 18.18
CA VAL A 16 1.81 47.84 17.14
C VAL A 16 1.44 49.19 17.70
N ASP A 17 0.35 49.32 18.49
CA ASP A 17 -0.08 50.55 19.11
C ASP A 17 0.95 51.06 20.13
N ASP A 18 1.56 50.15 20.92
CA ASP A 18 2.59 50.53 21.87
C ASP A 18 3.88 51.01 21.18
N LEU A 19 4.32 50.28 20.14
CA LEU A 19 5.46 50.72 19.31
C LEU A 19 5.23 52.11 18.69
N LYS A 20 3.99 52.42 18.30
CA LYS A 20 3.60 53.74 17.78
C LYS A 20 3.68 54.81 18.87
N LYS A 21 3.16 54.53 20.09
CA LYS A 21 3.22 55.45 21.23
C LYS A 21 4.65 55.75 21.66
N GLU A 22 5.52 54.73 21.62
CA GLU A 22 6.93 54.85 21.98
C GLU A 22 7.81 55.47 20.88
N GLY A 23 7.24 55.77 19.72
CA GLY A 23 7.97 56.34 18.58
C GLY A 23 8.92 55.36 17.88
N LEU A 24 8.77 54.07 18.15
CA LEU A 24 9.61 53.03 17.58
C LEU A 24 9.06 52.45 16.26
N LEU A 25 7.80 52.73 15.94
CA LEU A 25 7.17 52.25 14.70
C LEU A 25 7.59 53.15 13.53
N VAL A 26 8.42 52.62 12.62
CA VAL A 26 8.93 53.37 11.46
C VAL A 26 7.85 53.50 10.36
N LYS A 27 7.25 52.37 9.97
CA LYS A 27 6.17 52.30 8.97
C LYS A 27 5.43 50.98 9.02
N VAL A 28 4.20 50.96 8.54
CA VAL A 28 3.43 49.75 8.26
C VAL A 28 3.28 49.65 6.75
N VAL A 29 3.67 48.48 6.19
CA VAL A 29 3.59 48.22 4.76
C VAL A 29 2.73 46.98 4.53
N PRO A 30 1.70 47.05 3.67
CA PRO A 30 0.97 45.84 3.26
C PRO A 30 1.92 44.83 2.63
N HIS A 31 1.84 43.58 3.10
CA HIS A 31 2.64 42.46 2.59
C HIS A 31 1.75 41.25 2.41
N SER A 32 1.86 40.60 1.24
CA SER A 32 1.16 39.33 0.93
C SER A 32 2.15 38.17 0.95
N HIS A 33 1.86 37.18 1.74
CA HIS A 33 2.65 35.95 1.80
C HIS A 33 1.77 34.74 2.16
N ASN A 34 2.26 33.52 1.88
CA ASN A 34 1.56 32.30 2.28
C ASN A 34 1.73 32.10 3.79
N VAL A 35 0.62 31.80 4.46
CA VAL A 35 0.58 31.50 5.88
C VAL A 35 0.12 30.05 6.07
N GLY A 36 0.87 29.27 6.85
CA GLY A 36 0.49 27.92 7.22
C GLY A 36 -0.77 27.92 8.08
N VAL A 37 -1.71 27.04 7.76
CA VAL A 37 -2.93 26.84 8.53
C VAL A 37 -3.10 25.38 8.91
N HIS A 38 -3.80 25.12 10.00
CA HIS A 38 -4.11 23.79 10.46
C HIS A 38 -5.19 23.15 9.57
N ASP A 39 -4.99 21.88 9.15
CA ASP A 39 -5.82 21.18 8.16
C ASP A 39 -7.31 21.13 8.50
N ARG A 40 -7.65 20.98 9.79
CA ARG A 40 -9.04 20.79 10.21
C ARG A 40 -9.77 22.08 10.58
N CYS A 41 -9.10 22.98 11.28
CA CYS A 41 -9.74 24.20 11.80
C CYS A 41 -9.34 25.47 11.03
N HIS A 42 -8.43 25.36 10.06
CA HIS A 42 -7.92 26.47 9.24
C HIS A 42 -7.35 27.65 10.04
N THR A 43 -7.04 27.41 11.32
CA THR A 43 -6.40 28.40 12.17
C THR A 43 -4.93 28.55 11.77
N THR A 44 -4.44 29.77 11.73
CA THR A 44 -3.03 30.09 11.46
C THR A 44 -2.10 29.38 12.45
N VAL A 45 -1.10 28.65 11.93
CA VAL A 45 -0.07 27.99 12.73
C VAL A 45 1.01 29.00 13.08
N GLU A 46 1.41 29.03 14.37
CA GLU A 46 2.51 29.87 14.84
C GLU A 46 3.61 29.02 15.45
N PRO A 47 4.90 29.29 15.13
CA PRO A 47 6.01 28.58 15.70
C PRO A 47 6.09 28.78 17.22
N MET A 48 6.26 27.68 17.95
CA MET A 48 6.45 27.71 19.40
C MET A 48 7.54 26.71 19.79
N ILE A 49 8.49 27.15 20.62
CA ILE A 49 9.52 26.25 21.16
C ILE A 49 8.91 25.43 22.30
N LYS A 50 9.00 24.11 22.19
CA LYS A 50 8.51 23.16 23.19
C LYS A 50 9.47 21.96 23.28
N GLN A 51 9.57 21.35 24.44
CA GLN A 51 10.28 20.07 24.58
C GLN A 51 9.54 18.99 23.81
N GLN A 52 10.28 18.14 23.10
CA GLN A 52 9.76 17.06 22.28
C GLN A 52 10.69 15.85 22.41
N TRP A 53 10.14 14.67 22.18
CA TRP A 53 10.91 13.44 22.06
C TRP A 53 11.41 13.25 20.65
N PHE A 54 12.70 12.90 20.52
CA PHE A 54 13.35 12.65 19.23
C PHE A 54 14.08 11.32 19.24
N VAL A 55 14.04 10.64 18.09
CA VAL A 55 14.93 9.53 17.78
C VAL A 55 16.11 10.08 16.97
N LYS A 56 17.34 9.81 17.42
CA LYS A 56 18.55 10.14 16.67
C LYS A 56 18.68 9.21 15.47
N MET A 57 18.75 9.78 14.27
CA MET A 57 18.71 9.01 13.04
C MET A 57 20.09 8.71 12.44
N ASP A 58 21.14 9.44 12.79
CA ASP A 58 22.47 9.36 12.15
C ASP A 58 23.04 7.94 12.08
N GLU A 59 22.96 7.18 13.17
CA GLU A 59 23.46 5.80 13.22
C GLU A 59 22.39 4.80 12.77
N MET A 60 21.15 5.03 13.16
CA MET A 60 20.04 4.13 12.92
C MET A 60 19.71 3.96 11.42
N ILE A 61 19.95 4.98 10.62
CA ILE A 61 19.68 4.94 9.18
C ILE A 61 20.74 4.17 8.37
N LYS A 62 21.95 4.03 8.86
CA LYS A 62 23.06 3.43 8.10
C LYS A 62 22.78 2.00 7.63
N PRO A 63 22.33 1.07 8.49
CA PRO A 63 22.00 -0.28 8.05
C PRO A 63 20.88 -0.29 7.00
N ALA A 64 19.90 0.62 7.11
CA ALA A 64 18.82 0.74 6.16
C ALA A 64 19.30 1.19 4.76
N VAL A 65 20.24 2.13 4.72
CA VAL A 65 20.88 2.57 3.47
C VAL A 65 21.71 1.46 2.84
N GLU A 66 22.52 0.78 3.64
CA GLU A 66 23.37 -0.32 3.14
C GLU A 66 22.55 -1.51 2.66
N GLY A 67 21.46 -1.87 3.35
CA GLY A 67 20.58 -2.98 2.97
C GLY A 67 19.93 -2.80 1.58
N VAL A 68 19.66 -1.55 1.17
CA VAL A 68 19.17 -1.28 -0.19
C VAL A 68 20.33 -1.21 -1.19
N LYS A 69 21.50 -0.66 -0.81
CA LYS A 69 22.68 -0.57 -1.71
C LYS A 69 23.26 -1.93 -2.06
N ASN A 70 23.37 -2.83 -1.09
CA ASN A 70 23.92 -4.18 -1.29
C ASN A 70 22.90 -5.17 -1.90
N GLY A 71 21.63 -4.79 -1.97
CA GLY A 71 20.57 -5.60 -2.58
C GLY A 71 19.85 -6.56 -1.65
N ASP A 72 20.06 -6.47 -0.33
CA ASP A 72 19.28 -7.23 0.67
C ASP A 72 17.79 -6.83 0.58
N ILE A 73 17.53 -5.56 0.25
CA ILE A 73 16.21 -5.03 -0.01
C ILE A 73 16.15 -4.45 -1.43
N LYS A 74 15.23 -4.98 -2.23
CA LYS A 74 14.98 -4.50 -3.60
C LYS A 74 13.77 -3.58 -3.63
N LEU A 75 13.92 -2.40 -4.23
CA LEU A 75 12.81 -1.46 -4.43
C LEU A 75 12.30 -1.56 -5.87
N LEU A 76 11.02 -1.81 -6.05
CA LEU A 76 10.39 -1.94 -7.36
C LEU A 76 9.26 -0.92 -7.53
N PRO A 77 9.25 -0.14 -8.61
CA PRO A 77 10.23 -0.11 -9.70
C PRO A 77 11.55 0.55 -9.29
N LYS A 78 12.62 0.21 -9.95
CA LYS A 78 14.01 0.65 -9.65
C LYS A 78 14.17 2.17 -9.51
N ARG A 79 13.34 2.97 -10.21
CA ARG A 79 13.36 4.44 -10.08
C ARG A 79 13.09 4.93 -8.66
N MET A 80 12.47 4.12 -7.80
CA MET A 80 12.16 4.47 -6.39
C MET A 80 13.41 4.50 -5.52
N ASP A 81 14.51 3.88 -5.94
CA ASP A 81 15.81 4.01 -5.26
C ASP A 81 16.21 5.49 -5.11
N LYS A 82 16.02 6.29 -6.18
CA LYS A 82 16.35 7.72 -6.14
C LYS A 82 15.54 8.45 -5.06
N THR A 83 14.26 8.14 -4.95
CA THR A 83 13.40 8.74 -3.94
C THR A 83 13.81 8.29 -2.54
N TYR A 84 14.10 7.01 -2.37
CA TYR A 84 14.56 6.44 -1.10
C TYR A 84 15.86 7.10 -0.62
N PHE A 85 16.89 7.14 -1.48
CA PHE A 85 18.18 7.74 -1.12
C PHE A 85 18.08 9.26 -0.89
N ASN A 86 17.24 9.97 -1.65
CA ASN A 86 17.02 11.39 -1.39
C ASN A 86 16.46 11.66 0.03
N TRP A 87 15.59 10.79 0.54
CA TRP A 87 15.08 10.88 1.89
C TRP A 87 16.10 10.46 2.95
N THR A 88 16.85 9.38 2.71
CA THR A 88 17.82 8.84 3.67
C THR A 88 19.09 9.68 3.78
N ASP A 89 19.57 10.24 2.67
CA ASP A 89 20.77 11.11 2.65
C ASP A 89 20.49 12.47 3.33
N ASN A 90 19.24 12.90 3.39
CA ASN A 90 18.83 14.15 4.01
C ASN A 90 18.02 13.93 5.29
N ILE A 91 18.13 12.76 5.91
CA ILE A 91 17.36 12.42 7.09
C ILE A 91 17.76 13.32 8.27
N ARG A 92 16.76 13.68 9.08
CA ARG A 92 16.93 14.42 10.32
C ARG A 92 16.35 13.63 11.45
N ASP A 93 16.72 13.98 12.69
CA ASP A 93 16.16 13.40 13.90
C ASP A 93 14.63 13.42 13.84
N TRP A 94 14.03 12.29 14.15
CA TRP A 94 12.59 12.10 14.06
C TRP A 94 11.90 12.49 15.35
N CYS A 95 11.09 13.56 15.31
CA CYS A 95 10.21 13.91 16.42
C CYS A 95 9.08 12.88 16.52
N ILE A 96 9.04 12.17 17.64
CA ILE A 96 8.09 11.07 17.88
C ILE A 96 6.96 11.43 18.84
N SER A 97 7.00 12.56 19.52
CA SER A 97 5.93 13.00 20.42
C SER A 97 4.84 13.79 19.69
N ARG A 98 3.59 13.58 20.12
CA ARG A 98 2.40 14.27 19.64
C ARG A 98 1.55 14.70 20.82
N GLN A 99 1.01 15.90 20.75
CA GLN A 99 0.11 16.47 21.75
C GLN A 99 -1.34 16.11 21.37
N LEU A 100 -1.67 14.81 21.38
CA LEU A 100 -2.98 14.28 21.02
C LEU A 100 -3.68 13.71 22.24
N TRP A 101 -5.00 13.88 22.31
CA TRP A 101 -5.82 13.27 23.36
C TRP A 101 -5.87 11.75 23.26
N TRP A 102 -5.91 11.20 22.04
CA TRP A 102 -6.00 9.77 21.77
C TRP A 102 -4.75 9.26 21.09
N GLY A 103 -4.17 8.21 21.65
CA GLY A 103 -2.98 7.54 21.11
C GLY A 103 -2.26 6.74 22.20
N HIS A 104 -1.20 6.05 21.81
CA HIS A 104 -0.34 5.33 22.74
C HIS A 104 0.58 6.32 23.44
N ARG A 105 0.40 6.43 24.73
CA ARG A 105 1.12 7.38 25.59
C ARG A 105 2.61 7.02 25.69
N ILE A 106 3.45 8.04 25.73
CA ILE A 106 4.90 7.85 25.95
C ILE A 106 5.13 7.22 27.32
N PRO A 107 5.84 6.07 27.40
CA PRO A 107 6.05 5.32 28.63
C PRO A 107 7.20 5.92 29.48
N ALA A 108 7.18 7.23 29.69
CA ALA A 108 8.13 7.96 30.52
C ALA A 108 7.42 8.58 31.71
N TRP A 109 8.05 8.49 32.88
CA TRP A 109 7.52 8.96 34.16
C TRP A 109 8.51 9.93 34.79
N TYR A 110 8.03 11.07 35.22
CA TYR A 110 8.84 12.11 35.88
C TYR A 110 8.55 12.13 37.37
N CYS A 111 9.61 12.20 38.18
CA CYS A 111 9.47 12.40 39.60
C CYS A 111 9.09 13.85 39.91
N ASP A 112 7.99 14.04 40.64
CA ASP A 112 7.48 15.37 40.96
C ASP A 112 8.42 16.15 41.91
N ASP A 113 9.25 15.44 42.72
CA ASP A 113 10.16 16.07 43.66
C ASP A 113 11.54 16.44 43.06
N CYS A 114 12.15 15.52 42.29
CA CYS A 114 13.53 15.72 41.81
C CYS A 114 13.68 15.81 40.29
N GLY A 115 12.59 15.64 39.55
CA GLY A 115 12.60 15.70 38.08
C GLY A 115 13.26 14.51 37.39
N GLU A 116 13.64 13.46 38.11
CA GLU A 116 14.23 12.25 37.51
C GLU A 116 13.23 11.57 36.62
N MET A 117 13.68 11.14 35.42
CA MET A 117 12.86 10.48 34.44
C MET A 117 13.13 8.96 34.41
N VAL A 118 12.07 8.17 34.42
CA VAL A 118 12.09 6.70 34.31
C VAL A 118 11.25 6.25 33.15
N VAL A 119 11.81 5.41 32.26
CA VAL A 119 11.06 4.75 31.20
C VAL A 119 10.53 3.42 31.74
N SER A 120 9.20 3.29 31.77
CA SER A 120 8.52 2.09 32.25
C SER A 120 7.12 1.99 31.64
N ILE A 121 6.69 0.75 31.34
CA ILE A 121 5.34 0.47 30.83
C ILE A 121 4.29 0.90 31.85
N GLU A 122 4.52 0.55 33.12
CA GLU A 122 3.65 0.89 34.24
C GLU A 122 4.30 1.94 35.13
N ASN A 123 3.49 2.55 36.00
CA ASN A 123 4.00 3.47 37.02
C ASN A 123 5.06 2.76 37.88
N PRO A 124 6.29 3.27 37.93
CA PRO A 124 7.38 2.63 38.71
C PRO A 124 7.14 2.63 40.20
N GLY A 125 6.14 3.36 40.70
CA GLY A 125 5.76 3.43 42.12
C GLY A 125 6.69 4.26 43.00
N LYS A 126 7.99 4.23 42.70
CA LYS A 126 9.00 5.03 43.44
C LYS A 126 10.10 5.54 42.53
N CYS A 127 10.52 6.76 42.76
CA CYS A 127 11.67 7.33 42.10
C CYS A 127 12.96 6.61 42.53
N PRO A 128 13.79 6.08 41.62
CA PRO A 128 15.01 5.38 41.93
C PRO A 128 16.08 6.31 42.56
N LYS A 129 15.97 7.63 42.36
CA LYS A 129 16.94 8.61 42.83
C LYS A 129 16.63 9.16 44.22
N CYS A 130 15.39 9.55 44.51
CA CYS A 130 15.01 10.18 45.76
C CYS A 130 14.00 9.41 46.59
N GLY A 131 13.43 8.31 46.06
CA GLY A 131 12.44 7.49 46.78
C GLY A 131 11.02 8.07 46.79
N CYS A 132 10.77 9.22 46.18
CA CYS A 132 9.45 9.83 46.07
C CYS A 132 8.47 8.87 45.38
N THR A 133 7.23 8.84 45.87
CA THR A 133 6.15 7.99 45.30
C THR A 133 5.26 8.70 44.28
N HIS A 134 5.45 10.02 44.12
CA HIS A 134 4.70 10.81 43.20
C HIS A 134 5.44 10.89 41.84
N MET A 135 4.92 10.11 40.88
CA MET A 135 5.47 10.01 39.54
C MET A 135 4.37 10.39 38.52
N THR A 136 4.65 11.36 37.69
CA THR A 136 3.74 11.84 36.65
C THR A 136 4.17 11.33 35.28
N GLN A 137 3.26 10.63 34.57
CA GLN A 137 3.54 10.14 33.23
C GLN A 137 3.55 11.28 32.21
N ASP A 138 4.44 11.19 31.23
CA ASP A 138 4.48 12.11 30.07
C ASP A 138 3.08 12.25 29.45
N PRO A 139 2.56 13.48 29.25
CA PRO A 139 1.23 13.69 28.70
C PRO A 139 1.13 13.44 27.20
N ASP A 140 2.26 13.45 26.49
CA ASP A 140 2.30 13.30 25.04
C ASP A 140 2.08 11.84 24.61
N THR A 141 1.64 11.65 23.37
CA THR A 141 1.50 10.35 22.73
C THR A 141 2.60 10.15 21.71
N LEU A 142 2.90 8.89 21.37
CA LEU A 142 3.81 8.57 20.28
C LEU A 142 3.17 8.82 18.91
N ASP A 143 4.00 9.20 17.95
CA ASP A 143 3.63 9.26 16.55
C ASP A 143 3.07 7.90 16.09
N THR A 144 1.97 7.92 15.32
CA THR A 144 1.35 6.70 14.81
C THR A 144 2.33 5.83 14.01
N TRP A 145 3.28 6.47 13.33
CA TRP A 145 4.30 5.76 12.55
C TRP A 145 5.33 5.03 13.42
N PHE A 146 5.41 5.33 14.70
CA PHE A 146 6.30 4.65 15.62
C PHE A 146 5.90 3.18 15.81
N SER A 147 4.64 2.93 16.10
CA SER A 147 4.12 1.55 16.18
C SER A 147 3.96 0.91 14.80
N SER A 148 3.56 1.69 13.77
CA SER A 148 3.45 1.18 12.40
C SER A 148 4.77 0.66 11.83
N ALA A 149 5.91 1.18 12.29
CA ALA A 149 7.24 0.71 11.91
C ALA A 149 7.57 -0.70 12.41
N LEU A 150 6.88 -1.17 13.44
CA LEU A 150 7.10 -2.48 14.05
C LEU A 150 6.31 -3.59 13.34
N TRP A 151 5.43 -3.26 12.42
CA TRP A 151 4.47 -4.17 11.80
C TRP A 151 5.07 -5.47 11.24
N PRO A 152 6.22 -5.47 10.53
CA PRO A 152 6.77 -6.68 9.92
C PRO A 152 7.11 -7.79 10.92
N PHE A 153 7.31 -7.48 12.18
CA PHE A 153 7.69 -8.42 13.23
C PHE A 153 6.75 -8.42 14.44
N SER A 154 6.10 -7.29 14.77
CA SER A 154 5.19 -7.24 15.92
C SER A 154 3.93 -8.07 15.71
N THR A 155 3.42 -8.16 14.47
CA THR A 155 2.26 -8.99 14.11
C THR A 155 2.56 -10.49 14.13
N LEU A 156 3.84 -10.86 14.14
CA LEU A 156 4.32 -12.23 14.23
C LEU A 156 4.67 -12.66 15.66
N GLY A 157 4.35 -11.78 16.64
CA GLY A 157 4.48 -12.08 18.06
C GLY A 157 5.67 -11.45 18.77
N TRP A 158 6.55 -10.69 18.05
CA TRP A 158 7.62 -9.94 18.75
C TRP A 158 7.03 -9.04 19.86
N PRO A 159 7.68 -8.95 21.05
CA PRO A 159 9.07 -9.36 21.37
C PRO A 159 9.25 -10.84 21.76
N GLU A 160 8.19 -11.62 21.80
CA GLU A 160 8.29 -13.05 22.08
C GLU A 160 8.90 -13.82 20.89
N LYS A 161 9.56 -14.94 21.19
CA LYS A 161 10.04 -15.88 20.17
C LYS A 161 8.90 -16.82 19.81
N THR A 162 8.32 -16.65 18.63
CA THR A 162 7.23 -17.47 18.13
C THR A 162 7.65 -18.25 16.88
N GLU A 163 6.98 -19.35 16.59
CA GLU A 163 7.19 -20.11 15.35
C GLU A 163 6.88 -19.27 14.10
N ASP A 164 5.87 -18.42 14.16
CA ASP A 164 5.51 -17.51 13.07
C ASP A 164 6.61 -16.47 12.81
N LEU A 165 7.21 -15.92 13.87
CA LEU A 165 8.32 -14.97 13.73
C LEU A 165 9.56 -15.62 13.12
N ASP A 166 9.89 -16.86 13.53
CA ASP A 166 11.02 -17.59 13.01
C ASP A 166 10.82 -18.01 11.53
N TYR A 167 9.57 -18.29 11.13
CA TYR A 167 9.24 -18.74 9.78
C TYR A 167 9.02 -17.58 8.78
N PHE A 168 8.24 -16.56 9.16
CA PHE A 168 7.79 -15.49 8.25
C PHE A 168 8.68 -14.24 8.26
N TYR A 169 9.63 -14.11 9.17
CA TYR A 169 10.53 -12.96 9.20
C TYR A 169 11.95 -13.35 8.77
N PRO A 170 12.57 -12.68 7.75
CA PRO A 170 12.05 -11.57 6.95
C PRO A 170 10.87 -11.94 6.03
N ASN A 171 9.98 -10.97 5.79
CA ASN A 171 8.91 -11.17 4.81
C ASN A 171 9.47 -11.17 3.38
N ASP A 172 8.80 -11.83 2.44
CA ASP A 172 9.26 -11.85 1.05
C ASP A 172 9.00 -10.52 0.35
N VAL A 173 7.76 -10.02 0.43
CA VAL A 173 7.34 -8.81 -0.31
C VAL A 173 6.47 -7.91 0.56
N LEU A 174 6.86 -6.62 0.63
CA LEU A 174 5.99 -5.54 1.10
C LEU A 174 5.35 -4.85 -0.10
N VAL A 175 4.03 -4.74 -0.13
CA VAL A 175 3.29 -3.98 -1.15
C VAL A 175 2.70 -2.72 -0.53
N THR A 176 3.02 -1.54 -1.09
CA THR A 176 2.54 -0.27 -0.56
C THR A 176 2.53 0.84 -1.61
N GLY A 177 1.82 1.94 -1.33
CA GLY A 177 1.88 3.15 -2.14
C GLY A 177 3.24 3.84 -2.04
N TYR A 178 3.68 4.45 -3.13
CA TYR A 178 4.95 5.18 -3.16
C TYR A 178 4.95 6.45 -2.28
N ASP A 179 3.78 6.98 -1.94
CA ASP A 179 3.64 8.23 -1.17
C ASP A 179 4.01 8.08 0.31
N ILE A 180 4.14 6.85 0.81
CA ILE A 180 4.56 6.57 2.18
C ILE A 180 5.93 5.89 2.29
N ILE A 181 6.80 6.05 1.29
CA ILE A 181 8.19 5.58 1.33
C ILE A 181 8.87 6.09 2.61
N PHE A 182 8.82 7.40 2.84
CA PHE A 182 9.45 8.02 4.00
C PHE A 182 8.77 7.65 5.32
N PHE A 183 7.44 7.75 5.37
CA PHE A 183 6.71 7.61 6.63
C PHE A 183 6.63 6.17 7.12
N TRP A 184 6.62 5.19 6.23
CA TRP A 184 6.41 3.80 6.61
C TRP A 184 7.56 2.88 6.20
N VAL A 185 7.94 2.87 4.92
CA VAL A 185 8.92 1.90 4.40
C VAL A 185 10.28 2.09 5.07
N ILE A 186 10.84 3.32 5.05
CA ILE A 186 12.13 3.62 5.66
C ILE A 186 12.10 3.30 7.15
N ARG A 187 10.99 3.63 7.83
CA ARG A 187 10.83 3.37 9.27
C ARG A 187 10.76 1.90 9.60
N MET A 188 10.06 1.08 8.82
CA MET A 188 10.09 -0.38 8.99
C MET A 188 11.49 -0.95 8.77
N ILE A 189 12.22 -0.44 7.79
CA ILE A 189 13.56 -0.95 7.47
C ILE A 189 14.53 -0.68 8.62
N PHE A 190 14.66 0.56 9.09
CA PHE A 190 15.58 0.83 10.18
C PHE A 190 15.14 0.19 11.50
N SER A 191 13.82 0.12 11.78
CA SER A 191 13.29 -0.59 12.95
C SER A 191 13.58 -2.09 12.89
N GLY A 192 13.47 -2.70 11.71
CA GLY A 192 13.82 -4.10 11.51
C GLY A 192 15.30 -4.37 11.80
N TYR A 193 16.19 -3.56 11.28
CA TYR A 193 17.63 -3.70 11.60
C TYR A 193 17.93 -3.45 13.06
N GLU A 194 17.30 -2.47 13.70
CA GLU A 194 17.53 -2.13 15.11
C GLU A 194 16.99 -3.23 16.06
N GLN A 195 15.79 -3.73 15.83
CA GLN A 195 15.12 -4.66 16.73
C GLN A 195 15.42 -6.14 16.42
N MET A 196 15.60 -6.48 15.15
CA MET A 196 15.73 -7.86 14.68
C MET A 196 17.13 -8.17 14.13
N GLY A 197 18.00 -7.15 13.93
CA GLY A 197 19.36 -7.30 13.39
C GLY A 197 19.43 -7.66 11.90
N LYS A 198 18.31 -7.65 11.18
CA LYS A 198 18.22 -8.00 9.75
C LYS A 198 17.09 -7.26 9.05
N ALA A 199 17.14 -7.24 7.71
CA ALA A 199 16.11 -6.61 6.88
C ALA A 199 14.71 -7.17 7.21
N PRO A 200 13.66 -6.32 7.22
CA PRO A 200 12.29 -6.77 7.51
C PRO A 200 11.61 -7.47 6.34
N PHE A 201 12.06 -7.24 5.12
CA PHE A 201 11.54 -7.82 3.89
C PHE A 201 12.59 -7.76 2.78
N HIS A 202 12.46 -8.65 1.77
CA HIS A 202 13.39 -8.72 0.64
C HIS A 202 13.04 -7.79 -0.51
N THR A 203 11.75 -7.57 -0.76
CA THR A 203 11.29 -6.74 -1.87
C THR A 203 10.22 -5.76 -1.40
N VAL A 204 10.29 -4.53 -1.89
CA VAL A 204 9.21 -3.53 -1.74
C VAL A 204 8.64 -3.23 -3.11
N LEU A 205 7.40 -3.64 -3.33
CA LEU A 205 6.65 -3.33 -4.54
C LEU A 205 5.81 -2.07 -4.31
N PHE A 206 6.16 -0.99 -4.98
CA PHE A 206 5.39 0.25 -4.92
C PHE A 206 4.31 0.26 -6.00
N HIS A 207 3.08 0.43 -5.58
CA HIS A 207 1.97 0.73 -6.48
C HIS A 207 1.70 2.25 -6.55
N GLY A 208 1.03 2.69 -7.59
CA GLY A 208 0.55 4.05 -7.73
C GLY A 208 -0.73 4.30 -6.94
N LEU A 209 -1.16 5.56 -6.92
CA LEU A 209 -2.42 5.95 -6.27
C LEU A 209 -3.57 5.88 -7.27
N VAL A 210 -4.74 5.50 -6.77
CA VAL A 210 -5.98 5.62 -7.52
C VAL A 210 -6.46 7.07 -7.44
N ARG A 211 -6.63 7.70 -8.59
CA ARG A 211 -7.09 9.09 -8.74
C ARG A 211 -8.48 9.14 -9.37
N ASP A 212 -9.18 10.24 -9.18
CA ASP A 212 -10.45 10.44 -9.88
C ASP A 212 -10.26 10.56 -11.40
N SER A 213 -11.36 10.60 -12.16
CA SER A 213 -11.33 10.71 -13.63
C SER A 213 -10.59 11.95 -14.15
N GLN A 214 -10.48 13.00 -13.32
CA GLN A 214 -9.74 14.23 -13.65
C GLN A 214 -8.25 14.15 -13.24
N GLY A 215 -7.83 13.03 -12.62
CA GLY A 215 -6.45 12.83 -12.16
C GLY A 215 -6.12 13.47 -10.81
N ARG A 216 -7.12 13.94 -10.05
CA ARG A 216 -6.92 14.52 -8.71
C ARG A 216 -6.82 13.40 -7.68
N LYS A 217 -6.00 13.61 -6.64
CA LYS A 217 -5.94 12.69 -5.50
C LYS A 217 -7.31 12.65 -4.81
N MET A 218 -7.81 11.44 -4.57
CA MET A 218 -9.06 11.26 -3.83
C MET A 218 -8.87 11.67 -2.36
N SER A 219 -9.79 12.46 -1.82
CA SER A 219 -9.78 12.85 -0.42
C SER A 219 -11.21 13.08 0.11
N LYS A 220 -11.39 12.88 1.42
CA LYS A 220 -12.67 13.13 2.08
C LYS A 220 -13.10 14.60 1.96
N SER A 221 -12.15 15.52 2.01
CA SER A 221 -12.42 16.97 1.91
C SER A 221 -12.90 17.41 0.54
N LEU A 222 -12.48 16.73 -0.54
CA LEU A 222 -12.93 17.01 -1.90
C LEU A 222 -14.23 16.26 -2.28
N GLY A 223 -14.67 15.31 -1.46
CA GLY A 223 -15.85 14.48 -1.76
C GLY A 223 -15.75 13.67 -3.06
N ASN A 224 -14.52 13.45 -3.56
CA ASN A 224 -14.25 12.74 -4.81
C ASN A 224 -13.78 11.28 -4.57
N GLY A 225 -13.91 10.80 -3.34
CA GLY A 225 -13.62 9.41 -2.98
C GLY A 225 -14.68 8.47 -3.57
N ILE A 226 -14.25 7.31 -4.02
CA ILE A 226 -15.12 6.24 -4.49
C ILE A 226 -15.07 5.14 -3.44
N ASP A 227 -16.25 4.76 -2.92
CA ASP A 227 -16.35 3.66 -1.98
C ASP A 227 -16.23 2.32 -2.75
N PRO A 228 -15.23 1.49 -2.43
CA PRO A 228 -15.09 0.17 -3.03
C PRO A 228 -16.33 -0.72 -2.86
N LEU A 229 -17.04 -0.60 -1.75
CA LEU A 229 -18.25 -1.40 -1.49
C LEU A 229 -19.38 -1.03 -2.44
N GLU A 230 -19.58 0.25 -2.75
CA GLU A 230 -20.55 0.68 -3.77
C GLU A 230 -20.23 0.11 -5.16
N VAL A 231 -18.93 0.04 -5.48
CA VAL A 231 -18.47 -0.56 -6.75
C VAL A 231 -18.77 -2.06 -6.78
N ILE A 232 -18.50 -2.75 -5.66
CA ILE A 232 -18.73 -4.19 -5.51
C ILE A 232 -20.23 -4.51 -5.61
N ASP A 233 -21.07 -3.75 -4.93
CA ASP A 233 -22.53 -3.94 -4.98
C ASP A 233 -23.10 -3.76 -6.38
N LYS A 234 -22.55 -2.83 -7.14
CA LYS A 234 -23.04 -2.52 -8.50
C LYS A 234 -22.47 -3.42 -9.60
N TYR A 235 -21.20 -3.78 -9.51
CA TYR A 235 -20.48 -4.46 -10.61
C TYR A 235 -19.86 -5.81 -10.21
N GLY A 236 -19.81 -6.13 -8.93
CA GLY A 236 -19.15 -7.32 -8.39
C GLY A 236 -17.68 -7.10 -8.02
N ALA A 237 -17.19 -7.90 -7.09
CA ALA A 237 -15.82 -7.82 -6.58
C ALA A 237 -14.77 -8.12 -7.68
N ASP A 238 -15.05 -9.08 -8.55
CA ASP A 238 -14.12 -9.46 -9.62
C ASP A 238 -13.90 -8.32 -10.62
N ALA A 239 -14.98 -7.57 -10.96
CA ALA A 239 -14.89 -6.41 -11.85
C ALA A 239 -13.98 -5.32 -11.26
N LEU A 240 -14.14 -5.01 -9.97
CA LEU A 240 -13.27 -4.05 -9.28
C LEU A 240 -11.82 -4.51 -9.24
N ARG A 241 -11.57 -5.75 -8.82
CA ARG A 241 -10.22 -6.32 -8.71
C ARG A 241 -9.51 -6.36 -10.06
N LEU A 242 -10.20 -6.81 -11.11
CA LEU A 242 -9.63 -6.82 -12.46
C LEU A 242 -9.31 -5.41 -12.96
N THR A 243 -10.20 -4.44 -12.71
CA THR A 243 -9.97 -3.03 -13.08
C THR A 243 -8.73 -2.46 -12.41
N LEU A 244 -8.52 -2.77 -11.12
CA LEU A 244 -7.40 -2.23 -10.34
C LEU A 244 -6.05 -2.82 -10.76
N ILE A 245 -6.01 -4.04 -11.26
CA ILE A 245 -4.75 -4.69 -11.67
C ILE A 245 -4.43 -4.50 -13.16
N THR A 246 -5.44 -4.35 -14.01
CA THR A 246 -5.25 -4.27 -15.46
C THR A 246 -4.71 -2.90 -15.89
N GLY A 247 -3.68 -2.92 -16.74
CA GLY A 247 -3.10 -1.70 -17.34
C GLY A 247 -2.29 -0.85 -16.38
N ASN A 248 -1.93 -1.38 -15.21
CA ASN A 248 -1.07 -0.70 -14.25
C ASN A 248 0.38 -1.16 -14.36
N ALA A 249 1.28 -0.18 -14.34
CA ALA A 249 2.71 -0.42 -14.15
C ALA A 249 3.10 -0.03 -12.70
N PRO A 250 4.03 -0.76 -12.07
CA PRO A 250 4.49 -0.45 -10.72
C PRO A 250 4.86 1.02 -10.54
N GLY A 251 4.38 1.64 -9.47
CA GLY A 251 4.65 3.03 -9.10
C GLY A 251 3.96 4.09 -9.94
N ASN A 252 3.08 3.74 -10.87
CA ASN A 252 2.32 4.69 -11.67
C ASN A 252 0.90 4.85 -11.13
N ASP A 253 0.43 6.12 -11.04
CA ASP A 253 -0.94 6.41 -10.68
C ASP A 253 -1.91 5.96 -11.78
N MET A 254 -3.10 5.52 -11.37
CA MET A 254 -4.18 5.20 -12.28
C MET A 254 -5.38 6.14 -12.07
N ARG A 255 -6.07 6.48 -13.14
CA ARG A 255 -7.35 7.16 -13.07
C ARG A 255 -8.47 6.13 -13.03
N PHE A 256 -9.40 6.32 -12.13
CA PHE A 256 -10.58 5.48 -12.03
C PHE A 256 -11.67 5.97 -12.99
N TYR A 257 -12.19 5.04 -13.79
CA TYR A 257 -13.30 5.26 -14.70
C TYR A 257 -14.34 4.16 -14.54
N TRP A 258 -15.60 4.53 -14.41
CA TRP A 258 -16.71 3.58 -14.28
C TRP A 258 -16.84 2.66 -15.49
N GLU A 259 -16.57 3.17 -16.68
CA GLU A 259 -16.59 2.42 -17.95
C GLU A 259 -15.57 1.28 -17.95
N ARG A 260 -14.43 1.45 -17.28
CA ARG A 260 -13.44 0.39 -17.12
C ARG A 260 -13.93 -0.73 -16.20
N VAL A 261 -14.65 -0.38 -15.13
CA VAL A 261 -15.25 -1.37 -14.24
C VAL A 261 -16.34 -2.16 -14.96
N GLU A 262 -17.15 -1.48 -15.77
CA GLU A 262 -18.17 -2.13 -16.60
C GLU A 262 -17.56 -3.08 -17.63
N ALA A 263 -16.47 -2.68 -18.30
CA ALA A 263 -15.73 -3.54 -19.21
C ALA A 263 -15.17 -4.78 -18.50
N SER A 264 -14.63 -4.61 -17.30
CA SER A 264 -14.12 -5.72 -16.47
C SER A 264 -15.25 -6.69 -16.06
N ARG A 265 -16.44 -6.18 -15.70
CA ARG A 265 -17.64 -7.00 -15.45
C ARG A 265 -18.04 -7.81 -16.68
N ASN A 266 -18.03 -7.17 -17.84
CA ASN A 266 -18.39 -7.83 -19.11
C ASN A 266 -17.39 -8.95 -19.44
N PHE A 267 -16.10 -8.75 -19.14
CA PHE A 267 -15.10 -9.80 -19.28
C PHE A 267 -15.37 -10.97 -18.32
N ALA A 268 -15.63 -10.71 -17.05
CA ALA A 268 -16.00 -11.75 -16.10
C ALA A 268 -17.23 -12.55 -16.56
N ASN A 269 -18.25 -11.87 -17.10
CA ASN A 269 -19.41 -12.51 -17.68
C ASN A 269 -19.07 -13.35 -18.93
N LYS A 270 -18.10 -12.92 -19.75
CA LYS A 270 -17.65 -13.69 -20.92
C LYS A 270 -16.99 -15.00 -20.46
N VAL A 271 -16.12 -14.93 -19.45
CA VAL A 271 -15.50 -16.14 -18.86
C VAL A 271 -16.55 -17.08 -18.28
N TRP A 272 -17.51 -16.55 -17.51
CA TRP A 272 -18.64 -17.31 -16.98
C TRP A 272 -19.43 -18.03 -18.08
N ASN A 273 -19.80 -17.31 -19.14
CA ASN A 273 -20.57 -17.91 -20.24
C ASN A 273 -19.77 -18.97 -21.03
N ALA A 274 -18.46 -18.74 -21.22
CA ALA A 274 -17.57 -19.73 -21.81
C ALA A 274 -17.51 -21.01 -20.97
N SER A 275 -17.31 -20.86 -19.66
CA SER A 275 -17.30 -22.00 -18.71
C SER A 275 -18.64 -22.74 -18.70
N ARG A 276 -19.76 -22.00 -18.68
CA ARG A 276 -21.10 -22.58 -18.75
C ARG A 276 -21.33 -23.34 -20.04
N PHE A 277 -20.89 -22.82 -21.17
CA PHE A 277 -20.96 -23.51 -22.47
C PHE A 277 -20.19 -24.85 -22.41
N ILE A 278 -18.98 -24.85 -21.87
CA ILE A 278 -18.17 -26.06 -21.73
C ILE A 278 -18.89 -27.08 -20.83
N MET A 279 -19.34 -26.66 -19.65
CA MET A 279 -20.02 -27.55 -18.69
C MET A 279 -21.29 -28.19 -19.29
N MET A 280 -22.11 -27.40 -19.98
CA MET A 280 -23.33 -27.90 -20.63
C MET A 280 -23.05 -28.94 -21.73
N ASN A 281 -21.92 -28.83 -22.43
CA ASN A 281 -21.54 -29.81 -23.47
C ASN A 281 -20.84 -31.06 -22.88
N LEU A 282 -20.30 -30.94 -21.68
CA LEU A 282 -19.70 -32.08 -20.93
C LEU A 282 -20.76 -32.89 -20.20
N ASP A 283 -21.93 -32.29 -19.90
CA ASP A 283 -22.98 -32.99 -19.16
C ASP A 283 -23.48 -34.21 -19.97
N GLY A 284 -23.44 -35.39 -19.31
CA GLY A 284 -23.79 -36.66 -19.90
C GLY A 284 -22.83 -37.18 -20.99
N PHE A 285 -21.68 -36.51 -21.19
CA PHE A 285 -20.65 -36.95 -22.16
C PHE A 285 -19.50 -37.67 -21.44
N GLU A 286 -19.20 -38.90 -21.88
CA GLU A 286 -18.07 -39.72 -21.34
C GLU A 286 -16.75 -39.23 -21.95
N LEU A 287 -16.05 -38.34 -21.20
CA LEU A 287 -14.83 -37.71 -21.65
C LEU A 287 -13.60 -38.57 -21.37
N HIS A 288 -12.77 -38.81 -22.37
CA HIS A 288 -11.48 -39.48 -22.23
C HIS A 288 -10.33 -38.69 -22.85
N THR A 289 -9.10 -38.97 -22.41
CA THR A 289 -7.91 -38.27 -22.94
C THR A 289 -7.65 -38.73 -24.38
N PRO A 290 -7.68 -37.80 -25.34
CA PRO A 290 -7.45 -38.14 -26.75
C PRO A 290 -5.97 -38.42 -27.02
N SER A 291 -5.71 -39.29 -28.00
CA SER A 291 -4.38 -39.49 -28.57
C SER A 291 -3.96 -38.25 -29.37
N LYS A 292 -2.65 -38.14 -29.67
CA LYS A 292 -2.13 -37.05 -30.47
C LYS A 292 -2.72 -36.96 -31.89
N ASP A 293 -3.12 -38.09 -32.43
CA ASP A 293 -3.67 -38.18 -33.80
C ASP A 293 -5.16 -37.80 -33.85
N GLU A 294 -5.88 -37.96 -32.74
CA GLU A 294 -7.26 -37.51 -32.59
C GLU A 294 -7.40 -35.99 -32.42
N LEU A 295 -6.32 -35.33 -31.97
CA LEU A 295 -6.30 -33.86 -31.86
C LEU A 295 -6.20 -33.19 -33.25
N HIS A 296 -7.15 -32.35 -33.55
CA HIS A 296 -7.13 -31.53 -34.77
C HIS A 296 -6.09 -30.41 -34.67
N ALA A 297 -5.80 -29.78 -35.82
CA ALA A 297 -4.83 -28.66 -35.85
C ALA A 297 -5.21 -27.51 -34.90
N ALA A 298 -6.51 -27.20 -34.80
CA ALA A 298 -7.03 -26.16 -33.91
C ALA A 298 -6.81 -26.53 -32.41
N ASP A 299 -6.99 -27.81 -32.05
CA ASP A 299 -6.76 -28.28 -30.67
C ASP A 299 -5.28 -28.14 -30.30
N LYS A 300 -4.40 -28.59 -31.20
CA LYS A 300 -2.93 -28.48 -31.02
C LYS A 300 -2.50 -27.01 -30.95
N TRP A 301 -3.11 -26.13 -31.75
CA TRP A 301 -2.85 -24.70 -31.75
C TRP A 301 -3.21 -24.06 -30.40
N ILE A 302 -4.43 -24.24 -29.90
CA ILE A 302 -4.85 -23.60 -28.65
C ILE A 302 -4.10 -24.17 -27.43
N LEU A 303 -3.79 -25.48 -27.41
CA LEU A 303 -2.98 -26.10 -26.36
C LEU A 303 -1.54 -25.53 -26.37
N SER A 304 -0.96 -25.30 -27.53
CA SER A 304 0.34 -24.64 -27.64
C SER A 304 0.28 -23.19 -27.12
N LYS A 305 -0.79 -22.47 -27.47
CA LYS A 305 -1.00 -21.09 -27.02
C LYS A 305 -1.15 -20.96 -25.50
N VAL A 306 -1.95 -21.83 -24.87
CA VAL A 306 -2.11 -21.78 -23.40
C VAL A 306 -0.82 -22.13 -22.66
N ASN A 307 -0.01 -23.05 -23.20
CA ASN A 307 1.29 -23.37 -22.61
C ASN A 307 2.27 -22.19 -22.72
N THR A 308 2.27 -21.48 -23.87
CA THR A 308 3.06 -20.24 -24.05
C THR A 308 2.59 -19.16 -23.10
N LEU A 309 1.27 -18.97 -22.98
CA LEU A 309 0.67 -18.01 -22.05
C LEU A 309 1.07 -18.30 -20.61
N ALA A 310 0.99 -19.56 -20.17
CA ALA A 310 1.35 -19.96 -18.81
C ALA A 310 2.83 -19.59 -18.49
N LYS A 311 3.74 -19.88 -19.43
CA LYS A 311 5.14 -19.46 -19.30
C LYS A 311 5.30 -17.95 -19.23
N ASP A 312 4.73 -17.24 -20.19
CA ASP A 312 4.85 -15.80 -20.28
C ASP A 312 4.23 -15.08 -19.05
N ALA A 313 3.06 -15.54 -18.60
CA ALA A 313 2.41 -14.97 -17.43
C ALA A 313 3.24 -15.18 -16.17
N THR A 314 3.79 -16.39 -15.98
CA THR A 314 4.68 -16.71 -14.86
C THR A 314 5.91 -15.79 -14.87
N GLU A 315 6.59 -15.68 -16.00
CA GLU A 315 7.79 -14.82 -16.12
C GLU A 315 7.49 -13.34 -15.82
N ASN A 316 6.30 -12.84 -16.22
CA ASN A 316 5.91 -11.47 -15.90
C ASN A 316 5.52 -11.31 -14.41
N MET A 317 4.87 -12.30 -13.82
CA MET A 317 4.54 -12.30 -12.39
C MET A 317 5.81 -12.33 -11.52
N ASP A 318 6.80 -13.14 -11.88
CA ASP A 318 8.09 -13.21 -11.20
C ASP A 318 8.85 -11.86 -11.24
N LYS A 319 8.60 -11.06 -12.28
CA LYS A 319 9.14 -9.69 -12.42
C LYS A 319 8.25 -8.62 -11.77
N PHE A 320 7.16 -8.99 -11.14
CA PHE A 320 6.12 -8.08 -10.62
C PHE A 320 5.46 -7.19 -11.69
N GLU A 321 5.47 -7.63 -12.95
CA GLU A 321 4.78 -6.99 -14.07
C GLU A 321 3.33 -7.48 -14.17
N LEU A 322 2.60 -7.36 -13.07
CA LEU A 322 1.27 -7.97 -12.88
C LEU A 322 0.25 -7.50 -13.93
N GLY A 323 0.27 -6.23 -14.27
CA GLY A 323 -0.61 -5.68 -15.30
C GLY A 323 -0.38 -6.30 -16.69
N ILE A 324 0.88 -6.63 -17.03
CA ILE A 324 1.23 -7.29 -18.30
C ILE A 324 0.77 -8.75 -18.26
N ALA A 325 1.03 -9.45 -17.16
CA ALA A 325 0.59 -10.85 -17.00
C ALA A 325 -0.94 -10.97 -17.18
N VAL A 326 -1.69 -10.12 -16.49
CA VAL A 326 -3.16 -10.11 -16.57
C VAL A 326 -3.66 -9.73 -17.95
N GLN A 327 -3.01 -8.77 -18.63
CA GLN A 327 -3.41 -8.38 -20.00
C GLN A 327 -3.21 -9.54 -20.99
N LYS A 328 -2.11 -10.29 -20.89
CA LYS A 328 -1.89 -11.48 -21.75
C LYS A 328 -2.96 -12.55 -21.53
N VAL A 329 -3.37 -12.77 -20.28
CA VAL A 329 -4.46 -13.71 -19.96
C VAL A 329 -5.79 -13.21 -20.51
N TYR A 330 -6.06 -11.91 -20.39
CA TYR A 330 -7.26 -11.28 -20.92
C TYR A 330 -7.35 -11.47 -22.46
N ASP A 331 -6.28 -11.10 -23.19
CA ASP A 331 -6.22 -11.17 -24.64
C ASP A 331 -6.38 -12.61 -25.14
N PHE A 332 -5.70 -13.56 -24.49
CA PHE A 332 -5.84 -14.98 -24.81
C PHE A 332 -7.27 -15.49 -24.64
N ILE A 333 -7.90 -15.19 -23.50
CA ILE A 333 -9.27 -15.66 -23.23
C ILE A 333 -10.25 -15.01 -24.21
N TRP A 334 -10.13 -13.71 -24.42
CA TRP A 334 -11.08 -12.98 -25.26
C TRP A 334 -10.91 -13.35 -26.73
N ASP A 335 -9.73 -13.10 -27.28
CA ASP A 335 -9.51 -13.15 -28.72
C ASP A 335 -9.26 -14.57 -29.22
N GLU A 336 -8.35 -15.31 -28.58
CA GLU A 336 -7.93 -16.61 -29.10
C GLU A 336 -8.86 -17.75 -28.67
N PHE A 337 -9.23 -17.80 -27.38
CA PHE A 337 -10.05 -18.90 -26.86
C PHE A 337 -11.53 -18.70 -27.18
N CYS A 338 -12.14 -17.57 -26.80
CA CYS A 338 -13.57 -17.36 -26.97
C CYS A 338 -13.94 -17.06 -28.40
N ASP A 339 -13.25 -16.12 -29.07
CA ASP A 339 -13.65 -15.66 -30.40
C ASP A 339 -13.25 -16.64 -31.52
N TRP A 340 -12.19 -17.42 -31.32
CA TRP A 340 -11.74 -18.40 -32.29
C TRP A 340 -11.98 -19.83 -31.89
N TYR A 341 -11.33 -20.29 -30.80
CA TYR A 341 -11.33 -21.74 -30.55
C TYR A 341 -12.70 -22.30 -30.19
N ILE A 342 -13.47 -21.63 -29.32
CA ILE A 342 -14.84 -22.05 -28.99
C ILE A 342 -15.72 -22.13 -30.25
N GLU A 343 -15.63 -21.16 -31.12
CA GLU A 343 -16.45 -21.15 -32.35
C GLU A 343 -16.05 -22.30 -33.30
N ILE A 344 -14.76 -22.61 -33.43
CA ILE A 344 -14.29 -23.76 -34.19
C ILE A 344 -14.74 -25.07 -33.54
N ALA A 345 -14.67 -25.17 -32.22
CA ALA A 345 -15.04 -26.38 -31.46
C ALA A 345 -16.56 -26.66 -31.55
N LYS A 346 -17.40 -25.63 -31.58
CA LYS A 346 -18.87 -25.78 -31.70
C LYS A 346 -19.31 -26.69 -32.85
N VAL A 347 -18.66 -26.57 -33.99
CA VAL A 347 -18.98 -27.41 -35.18
C VAL A 347 -18.85 -28.89 -34.85
N ARG A 348 -17.89 -29.25 -34.01
CA ARG A 348 -17.59 -30.63 -33.59
C ARG A 348 -18.46 -31.07 -32.41
N THR A 349 -18.62 -30.21 -31.43
CA THR A 349 -19.42 -30.52 -30.22
C THR A 349 -20.92 -30.67 -30.56
N TYR A 350 -21.45 -30.01 -31.59
CA TYR A 350 -22.82 -30.16 -32.03
C TYR A 350 -23.05 -31.45 -32.87
N LYS A 351 -21.97 -32.09 -33.33
CA LYS A 351 -22.00 -33.34 -34.06
C LYS A 351 -21.51 -34.53 -33.24
N LYS A 352 -21.62 -34.48 -31.90
CA LYS A 352 -21.10 -35.47 -30.98
C LYS A 352 -21.68 -36.88 -31.25
N ASP A 353 -22.89 -36.99 -31.79
CA ASP A 353 -23.52 -38.28 -32.11
C ASP A 353 -23.07 -38.82 -33.49
N GLU A 354 -22.61 -37.99 -34.41
CA GLU A 354 -22.10 -38.36 -35.71
C GLU A 354 -20.62 -38.68 -35.71
N ASP A 355 -19.82 -37.91 -34.95
CA ASP A 355 -18.35 -38.05 -34.80
C ASP A 355 -17.91 -37.89 -33.33
N PRO A 356 -18.13 -38.90 -32.50
CA PRO A 356 -17.82 -38.85 -31.07
C PRO A 356 -16.33 -38.70 -30.78
N VAL A 357 -15.44 -39.18 -31.66
CA VAL A 357 -13.97 -39.06 -31.47
C VAL A 357 -13.53 -37.63 -31.62
N SER A 358 -13.98 -36.93 -32.68
CA SER A 358 -13.68 -35.54 -32.90
C SER A 358 -14.31 -34.64 -31.83
N ALA A 359 -15.53 -34.93 -31.39
CA ALA A 359 -16.22 -34.21 -30.33
C ALA A 359 -15.48 -34.39 -28.98
N ASN A 360 -15.02 -35.61 -28.65
CA ASN A 360 -14.24 -35.84 -27.47
C ASN A 360 -12.94 -35.01 -27.43
N ALA A 361 -12.18 -35.00 -28.53
CA ALA A 361 -10.97 -34.21 -28.63
C ALA A 361 -11.22 -32.72 -28.42
N ALA A 362 -12.30 -32.18 -28.99
CA ALA A 362 -12.71 -30.80 -28.81
C ALA A 362 -13.12 -30.49 -27.35
N LEU A 363 -13.96 -31.32 -26.74
CA LEU A 363 -14.44 -31.15 -25.36
C LEU A 363 -13.30 -31.30 -24.34
N TRP A 364 -12.42 -32.28 -24.57
CA TRP A 364 -11.23 -32.46 -23.73
C TRP A 364 -10.32 -31.23 -23.79
N THR A 365 -10.10 -30.69 -24.98
CA THR A 365 -9.28 -29.48 -25.16
C THR A 365 -9.93 -28.27 -24.50
N LEU A 366 -11.25 -28.06 -24.69
CA LEU A 366 -11.99 -26.98 -24.01
C LEU A 366 -11.84 -27.05 -22.50
N LYS A 367 -12.04 -28.24 -21.90
CA LYS A 367 -11.88 -28.47 -20.46
C LYS A 367 -10.44 -28.30 -19.98
N THR A 368 -9.45 -28.61 -20.82
CA THR A 368 -8.03 -28.47 -20.46
C THR A 368 -7.60 -27.00 -20.45
N VAL A 369 -8.14 -26.19 -21.36
CA VAL A 369 -7.78 -24.76 -21.48
C VAL A 369 -8.52 -23.89 -20.47
N LEU A 370 -9.77 -24.20 -20.19
CA LEU A 370 -10.60 -23.49 -19.18
C LEU A 370 -11.26 -24.54 -18.28
N PRO A 371 -10.57 -24.97 -17.20
CA PRO A 371 -11.02 -26.02 -16.31
C PRO A 371 -12.19 -25.61 -15.39
#